data_8858957e4e307bcb2610055c6c6739bd
#
_entry.id   8858957e4e307bcb2610055c6c6739bd
#
_cell.length_a   1.000
_cell.length_b   1.000
_cell.length_c   1.000
_cell.angle_alpha   90.00
_cell.angle_beta   90.00
_cell.angle_gamma   90.00
#
_symmetry.space_group_name_H-M   'P 1'
#
loop_
_entity.id
_entity.type
_entity.pdbx_description
1 polymer ?
#
loop_
_entity_poly.entity_id
_entity_poly.type
_entity_poly.pdbx_seq_one_letter_code
_entity_poly.pdbx_strand_id
1 'polypeptide(L)'
;MLGRGLGTLFVGWRGLALFWLLVVVLLAAGGITLQFLGPPVGPHQEAVVTKAPHGPLPQAAPQQPKPAQTAQAQQAAPIPAAQRPGRGEPGPIADPDPALLEPMRASTSDMLPRIADDGRMPMQVYAAGFDTSSRRPRVGLLIAGIGLSQSDSLSAIHSLPGGITLAFSPYAQNPAKLLTDARLSEHELLVSIPMEPQGFPLNDPGPQALMTNLSVEQDHARLLWALSRIRGYAGATAALGTGLLGERFASLPEELQPVLSELAQRGLLYVDPRLDAARLPMVWSRTVDFIVDEPDVATAIDDKLSQLSKLAHSKGIALGLATAPRPITIKRIAAWADGLTADGLALAPVSALVRPPAKGTGQ
;
A
#
# COMPACT_ATOMS: atom_id res chain seq x y z
N MET A 1 -51.69 -16.47 48.00
CA MET A 1 -51.88 -16.95 46.64
C MET A 1 -51.94 -15.77 45.71
N LEU A 2 -50.81 -15.34 45.18
CA LEU A 2 -50.69 -14.34 44.11
C LEU A 2 -49.23 -14.37 43.64
N GLY A 3 -48.96 -15.09 42.54
CA GLY A 3 -47.61 -15.18 42.03
C GLY A 3 -47.47 -16.19 40.90
N ARG A 4 -48.33 -16.09 39.85
CA ARG A 4 -48.16 -16.82 38.58
C ARG A 4 -48.80 -15.99 37.48
N GLY A 5 -48.03 -15.24 36.73
CA GLY A 5 -48.62 -14.45 35.62
C GLY A 5 -47.68 -13.68 34.73
N LEU A 6 -46.35 -13.71 34.91
CA LEU A 6 -45.45 -12.98 34.03
C LEU A 6 -44.46 -13.83 33.18
N GLY A 7 -44.49 -15.17 33.36
CA GLY A 7 -43.48 -16.04 32.73
C GLY A 7 -43.80 -16.56 31.31
N THR A 8 -44.99 -16.30 30.76
CA THR A 8 -45.44 -16.92 29.50
C THR A 8 -45.49 -15.97 28.27
N LEU A 9 -45.15 -14.68 28.45
CA LEU A 9 -45.19 -13.70 27.35
C LEU A 9 -43.94 -13.67 26.44
N PHE A 10 -42.88 -14.35 26.83
CA PHE A 10 -41.58 -14.29 26.11
C PHE A 10 -41.15 -15.57 25.39
N VAL A 11 -42.00 -16.57 25.28
CA VAL A 11 -41.69 -17.80 24.57
C VAL A 11 -42.55 -17.92 23.32
N GLY A 12 -41.93 -17.83 22.15
CA GLY A 12 -42.57 -18.04 20.87
C GLY A 12 -42.72 -16.80 20.00
N TRP A 13 -43.37 -16.93 18.86
CA TRP A 13 -43.54 -15.88 17.82
C TRP A 13 -44.11 -14.56 18.32
N ARG A 14 -44.88 -14.59 19.40
CA ARG A 14 -45.44 -13.39 20.05
C ARG A 14 -44.36 -12.53 20.75
N GLY A 15 -43.34 -13.14 21.33
CA GLY A 15 -42.17 -12.44 21.91
C GLY A 15 -41.34 -11.76 20.83
N LEU A 16 -41.15 -12.43 19.72
CA LEU A 16 -40.41 -11.88 18.57
C LEU A 16 -41.19 -10.69 17.94
N ALA A 17 -42.49 -10.81 17.80
CA ALA A 17 -43.33 -9.74 17.29
C ALA A 17 -43.32 -8.50 18.21
N LEU A 18 -43.37 -8.68 19.53
CA LEU A 18 -43.25 -7.61 20.52
C LEU A 18 -41.87 -6.94 20.47
N PHE A 19 -40.79 -7.70 20.32
CA PHE A 19 -39.46 -7.17 20.17
C PHE A 19 -39.33 -6.29 18.92
N TRP A 20 -39.79 -6.75 17.76
CA TRP A 20 -39.73 -5.98 16.54
C TRP A 20 -40.61 -4.74 16.56
N LEU A 21 -41.79 -4.81 17.22
CA LEU A 21 -42.66 -3.65 17.42
C LEU A 21 -41.97 -2.57 18.28
N LEU A 22 -41.24 -2.98 19.32
CA LEU A 22 -40.49 -2.06 20.18
C LEU A 22 -39.33 -1.40 19.44
N VAL A 23 -38.63 -2.16 18.58
CA VAL A 23 -37.56 -1.64 17.70
C VAL A 23 -38.12 -0.60 16.73
N VAL A 24 -39.24 -0.86 16.08
CA VAL A 24 -39.89 0.09 15.15
C VAL A 24 -40.33 1.36 15.87
N VAL A 25 -40.90 1.27 17.07
CA VAL A 25 -41.31 2.43 17.87
C VAL A 25 -40.10 3.28 18.28
N LEU A 26 -38.97 2.66 18.67
CA LEU A 26 -37.72 3.36 19.01
C LEU A 26 -37.12 4.08 17.79
N LEU A 27 -37.12 3.44 16.64
CA LEU A 27 -36.63 4.06 15.39
C LEU A 27 -37.52 5.22 14.94
N ALA A 28 -38.85 5.09 15.06
CA ALA A 28 -39.79 6.17 14.75
C ALA A 28 -39.61 7.36 15.70
N ALA A 29 -39.47 7.10 17.00
CA ALA A 29 -39.23 8.16 18.00
C ALA A 29 -37.87 8.86 17.77
N GLY A 30 -36.82 8.11 17.40
CA GLY A 30 -35.52 8.67 17.04
C GLY A 30 -35.55 9.52 15.76
N GLY A 31 -36.33 9.10 14.76
CA GLY A 31 -36.52 9.88 13.52
C GLY A 31 -37.26 11.20 13.74
N ILE A 32 -38.27 11.21 14.60
CA ILE A 32 -39.01 12.42 14.93
C ILE A 32 -38.12 13.42 15.72
N THR A 33 -37.32 12.96 16.66
CA THR A 33 -36.35 13.82 17.38
C THR A 33 -35.30 14.43 16.49
N LEU A 34 -34.81 13.72 15.49
CA LEU A 34 -33.84 14.27 14.50
C LEU A 34 -34.50 15.36 13.61
N GLN A 35 -35.78 15.23 13.26
CA GLN A 35 -36.46 16.24 12.46
C GLN A 35 -36.70 17.56 13.23
N PHE A 36 -36.83 17.50 14.55
CA PHE A 36 -36.98 18.70 15.39
C PHE A 36 -35.66 19.40 15.70
N LEU A 37 -34.50 18.74 15.56
CA LEU A 37 -33.20 19.34 15.83
C LEU A 37 -32.63 20.17 14.66
N GLY A 38 -33.16 20.07 13.45
CA GLY A 38 -32.74 20.83 12.27
C GLY A 38 -31.26 20.61 11.87
N PRO A 39 -30.87 20.97 10.67
CA PRO A 39 -29.47 20.93 10.28
C PRO A 39 -28.64 21.99 11.04
N PRO A 40 -27.38 21.75 11.39
CA PRO A 40 -26.55 22.73 12.05
C PRO A 40 -26.36 23.97 11.15
N VAL A 41 -26.69 25.12 11.68
CA VAL A 41 -26.52 26.43 10.99
C VAL A 41 -25.02 26.76 11.01
N GLY A 42 -24.36 26.62 9.88
CA GLY A 42 -23.01 27.15 9.68
C GLY A 42 -23.05 28.67 9.53
N PRO A 43 -21.96 29.39 9.88
CA PRO A 43 -21.92 30.84 9.75
C PRO A 43 -21.97 31.23 8.27
N HIS A 44 -23.06 31.92 7.88
CA HIS A 44 -23.16 32.55 6.56
C HIS A 44 -22.24 33.73 6.52
N GLN A 45 -21.17 33.65 5.71
CA GLN A 45 -20.49 34.84 5.24
C GLN A 45 -21.33 35.50 4.15
N GLU A 46 -21.96 36.61 4.47
CA GLU A 46 -22.58 37.51 3.49
C GLU A 46 -21.50 38.09 2.57
N ALA A 47 -21.52 37.67 1.31
CA ALA A 47 -20.70 38.30 0.27
C ALA A 47 -21.35 39.65 -0.09
N VAL A 48 -20.71 40.73 0.33
CA VAL A 48 -21.04 42.11 -0.09
C VAL A 48 -20.70 42.25 -1.57
N VAL A 49 -21.70 42.29 -2.42
CA VAL A 49 -21.57 42.60 -3.84
C VAL A 49 -21.38 44.11 -3.98
N THR A 50 -20.14 44.57 -4.11
CA THR A 50 -19.83 45.93 -4.48
C THR A 50 -19.86 46.06 -5.99
N LYS A 51 -20.88 46.76 -6.49
CA LYS A 51 -21.08 47.08 -7.92
C LYS A 51 -20.05 48.12 -8.34
N ALA A 52 -19.04 47.77 -9.15
CA ALA A 52 -18.12 48.70 -9.76
C ALA A 52 -18.67 49.25 -11.10
N PRO A 53 -18.43 50.50 -11.41
CA PRO A 53 -18.96 51.15 -12.62
C PRO A 53 -18.16 50.74 -13.87
N HIS A 54 -18.91 50.53 -14.97
CA HIS A 54 -18.39 50.22 -16.29
C HIS A 54 -17.65 51.44 -16.89
N GLY A 55 -16.34 51.32 -17.09
CA GLY A 55 -15.54 52.18 -17.98
C GLY A 55 -15.24 51.42 -19.30
N PRO A 56 -15.06 52.13 -20.43
CA PRO A 56 -14.92 51.49 -21.73
C PRO A 56 -13.58 50.78 -21.89
N LEU A 57 -13.62 49.59 -22.49
CA LEU A 57 -12.49 48.76 -22.83
C LEU A 57 -11.60 49.39 -23.90
N PRO A 58 -10.28 49.38 -23.75
CA PRO A 58 -9.36 49.69 -24.86
C PRO A 58 -9.31 48.51 -25.82
N GLN A 59 -9.45 48.79 -27.13
CA GLN A 59 -9.25 47.84 -28.22
C GLN A 59 -7.80 47.36 -28.22
N ALA A 60 -7.59 46.07 -28.06
CA ALA A 60 -6.30 45.44 -28.23
C ALA A 60 -5.98 45.26 -29.74
N ALA A 61 -4.82 45.70 -30.14
CA ALA A 61 -4.24 45.45 -31.48
C ALA A 61 -3.96 43.94 -31.69
N PRO A 62 -3.97 43.43 -32.93
CA PRO A 62 -3.74 42.03 -33.22
C PRO A 62 -2.29 41.63 -32.91
N GLN A 63 -2.08 40.81 -31.93
CA GLN A 63 -0.80 40.13 -31.68
C GLN A 63 -0.65 38.95 -32.64
N GLN A 64 0.43 38.97 -33.41
CA GLN A 64 0.87 37.84 -34.24
C GLN A 64 1.10 36.61 -33.39
N PRO A 65 0.74 35.42 -33.86
CA PRO A 65 0.97 34.17 -33.11
C PRO A 65 2.47 33.88 -33.05
N LYS A 66 2.99 33.85 -31.83
CA LYS A 66 4.33 33.36 -31.50
C LYS A 66 4.35 31.87 -31.75
N PRO A 67 5.36 31.26 -32.41
CA PRO A 67 5.40 29.83 -32.64
C PRO A 67 5.30 29.08 -31.33
N ALA A 68 4.37 28.14 -31.26
CA ALA A 68 4.27 27.20 -30.16
C ALA A 68 5.60 26.43 -30.04
N GLN A 69 6.33 26.66 -28.98
CA GLN A 69 7.40 25.75 -28.57
C GLN A 69 6.73 24.42 -28.22
N THR A 70 6.91 23.47 -29.08
CA THR A 70 6.58 22.06 -28.83
C THR A 70 7.25 21.69 -27.52
N ALA A 71 6.46 21.42 -26.48
CA ALA A 71 6.95 20.81 -25.27
C ALA A 71 7.55 19.46 -25.68
N GLN A 72 8.87 19.42 -25.78
CA GLN A 72 9.59 18.15 -25.88
C GLN A 72 9.26 17.41 -24.60
N ALA A 73 8.50 16.34 -24.75
CA ALA A 73 8.38 15.33 -23.70
C ALA A 73 9.82 14.98 -23.30
N GLN A 74 10.22 15.37 -22.10
CA GLN A 74 11.48 14.94 -21.52
C GLN A 74 11.41 13.43 -21.44
N GLN A 75 12.04 12.78 -22.41
CA GLN A 75 12.31 11.34 -22.35
C GLN A 75 13.06 11.12 -21.05
N ALA A 76 12.43 10.39 -20.13
CA ALA A 76 13.08 9.94 -18.92
C ALA A 76 14.40 9.30 -19.29
N ALA A 77 15.50 9.78 -18.71
CA ALA A 77 16.81 9.23 -18.95
C ALA A 77 16.79 7.70 -18.71
N PRO A 78 17.47 6.90 -19.54
CA PRO A 78 17.49 5.45 -19.35
C PRO A 78 18.02 5.13 -17.95
N ILE A 79 17.24 4.42 -17.16
CA ILE A 79 17.67 3.94 -15.84
C ILE A 79 18.92 3.09 -16.06
N PRO A 80 20.06 3.40 -15.38
CA PRO A 80 21.28 2.64 -15.55
C PRO A 80 21.03 1.16 -15.23
N ALA A 81 21.27 0.28 -16.20
CA ALA A 81 21.01 -1.16 -16.11
C ALA A 81 21.91 -1.89 -15.08
N ALA A 82 22.75 -1.18 -14.35
CA ALA A 82 23.90 -1.77 -13.67
C ALA A 82 23.77 -2.02 -12.17
N GLN A 83 22.65 -1.65 -11.54
CA GLN A 83 22.61 -1.74 -10.07
C GLN A 83 21.37 -2.49 -9.59
N ARG A 84 21.57 -3.79 -9.29
CA ARG A 84 20.51 -4.58 -8.65
C ARG A 84 20.24 -4.04 -7.25
N PRO A 85 18.94 -3.93 -6.84
CA PRO A 85 18.58 -3.77 -5.44
C PRO A 85 19.12 -4.96 -4.63
N GLY A 86 19.37 -4.76 -3.36
CA GLY A 86 19.84 -5.82 -2.45
C GLY A 86 21.34 -6.05 -2.53
N ARG A 87 22.04 -5.58 -1.51
CA ARG A 87 23.48 -5.79 -1.34
C ARG A 87 23.84 -5.99 0.11
N GLY A 88 24.89 -6.77 0.28
CA GLY A 88 25.67 -6.84 1.50
C GLY A 88 25.23 -7.93 2.46
N GLU A 89 25.93 -7.98 3.55
CA GLU A 89 25.64 -8.90 4.65
C GLU A 89 24.37 -8.46 5.40
N PRO A 90 23.65 -9.40 6.03
CA PRO A 90 22.56 -9.07 6.93
C PRO A 90 22.99 -8.05 7.98
N GLY A 91 22.09 -7.14 8.35
CA GLY A 91 22.35 -6.11 9.35
C GLY A 91 21.25 -5.03 9.32
N PRO A 92 21.21 -4.16 10.32
CA PRO A 92 20.23 -3.09 10.43
C PRO A 92 20.20 -2.21 9.18
N ILE A 93 19.00 -1.86 8.75
CA ILE A 93 18.80 -0.98 7.60
C ILE A 93 19.04 0.47 8.01
N ALA A 94 19.67 1.23 7.13
CA ALA A 94 20.02 2.62 7.37
C ALA A 94 18.79 3.50 7.70
N ASP A 95 19.01 4.48 8.54
CA ASP A 95 18.04 5.56 8.77
C ASP A 95 17.80 6.37 7.49
N PRO A 96 16.65 7.07 7.40
CA PRO A 96 16.35 7.90 6.23
C PRO A 96 17.44 8.93 5.93
N ASP A 97 18.09 8.81 4.77
CA ASP A 97 19.12 9.73 4.28
C ASP A 97 18.45 11.00 3.68
N PRO A 98 18.76 12.19 4.17
CA PRO A 98 18.23 13.45 3.59
C PRO A 98 18.52 13.62 2.10
N ALA A 99 19.62 13.07 1.58
CA ALA A 99 19.95 13.12 0.15
C ALA A 99 18.97 12.36 -0.75
N LEU A 100 18.27 11.38 -0.18
CA LEU A 100 17.24 10.57 -0.84
C LEU A 100 15.82 11.09 -0.63
N LEU A 101 15.69 12.32 -0.11
CA LEU A 101 14.40 12.96 0.19
C LEU A 101 14.29 14.32 -0.50
N GLU A 102 13.09 14.67 -0.94
CA GLU A 102 12.74 16.00 -1.42
C GLU A 102 11.42 16.47 -0.79
N PRO A 103 11.23 17.76 -0.54
CA PRO A 103 9.96 18.26 -0.01
C PRO A 103 8.85 18.14 -1.05
N MET A 104 7.67 17.74 -0.61
CA MET A 104 6.46 17.73 -1.44
C MET A 104 6.03 19.18 -1.72
N ARG A 105 5.71 19.53 -2.99
CA ARG A 105 5.33 20.90 -3.38
C ARG A 105 4.13 21.45 -2.60
N ALA A 106 3.20 20.58 -2.23
CA ALA A 106 1.98 20.96 -1.51
C ALA A 106 2.16 21.06 0.02
N SER A 107 3.29 20.60 0.57
CA SER A 107 3.55 20.56 2.01
C SER A 107 5.06 20.53 2.27
N THR A 108 5.56 21.50 3.00
CA THR A 108 6.99 21.57 3.34
C THR A 108 7.42 20.55 4.41
N SER A 109 6.48 19.98 5.14
CA SER A 109 6.73 18.94 6.15
C SER A 109 6.76 17.52 5.58
N ASP A 110 6.08 17.31 4.46
CA ASP A 110 5.97 16.02 3.82
C ASP A 110 7.11 15.83 2.82
N MET A 111 7.79 14.70 2.95
CA MET A 111 8.98 14.38 2.16
C MET A 111 8.70 13.20 1.25
N LEU A 112 9.14 13.29 0.02
CA LEU A 112 9.05 12.25 -0.99
C LEU A 112 10.41 11.61 -1.21
N PRO A 113 10.48 10.30 -1.52
CA PRO A 113 11.74 9.69 -1.93
C PRO A 113 12.19 10.23 -3.29
N ARG A 114 13.50 10.35 -3.47
CA ARG A 114 14.13 10.73 -4.73
C ARG A 114 15.39 9.92 -4.99
N ILE A 115 15.86 9.91 -6.22
CA ILE A 115 17.22 9.48 -6.55
C ILE A 115 18.15 10.60 -6.10
N ALA A 116 19.19 10.27 -5.34
CA ALA A 116 20.18 11.25 -4.90
C ALA A 116 21.03 11.76 -6.07
N ASP A 117 21.64 12.95 -5.89
CA ASP A 117 22.45 13.58 -6.94
C ASP A 117 23.69 12.77 -7.32
N ASP A 118 24.16 11.86 -6.44
CA ASP A 118 25.22 10.89 -6.68
C ASP A 118 24.74 9.59 -7.36
N GLY A 119 23.45 9.50 -7.70
CA GLY A 119 22.84 8.35 -8.38
C GLY A 119 22.38 7.22 -7.46
N ARG A 120 22.53 7.33 -6.13
CA ARG A 120 21.99 6.34 -5.19
C ARG A 120 20.48 6.34 -5.25
N MET A 121 19.87 5.16 -5.21
CA MET A 121 18.42 4.96 -5.27
C MET A 121 17.89 4.42 -3.93
N PRO A 122 16.69 4.83 -3.48
CA PRO A 122 16.07 4.29 -2.27
C PRO A 122 16.00 2.75 -2.25
N MET A 123 15.65 2.12 -3.39
CA MET A 123 15.60 0.66 -3.50
C MET A 123 16.94 -0.05 -3.29
N GLN A 124 18.06 0.67 -3.31
CA GLN A 124 19.39 0.13 -3.07
C GLN A 124 19.86 0.40 -1.65
N VAL A 125 19.64 1.63 -1.20
CA VAL A 125 20.10 2.08 0.13
C VAL A 125 19.29 1.45 1.24
N TYR A 126 17.98 1.26 1.03
CA TYR A 126 17.07 0.69 2.02
C TYR A 126 16.72 -0.79 1.77
N ALA A 127 17.41 -1.43 0.84
CA ALA A 127 17.34 -2.88 0.68
C ALA A 127 17.91 -3.58 1.91
N ALA A 128 17.25 -4.67 2.36
CA ALA A 128 17.85 -5.54 3.37
C ALA A 128 19.04 -6.29 2.81
N GLY A 129 20.03 -6.57 3.66
CA GLY A 129 21.22 -7.33 3.28
C GLY A 129 20.86 -8.76 2.89
N PHE A 130 21.48 -9.25 1.80
CA PHE A 130 21.29 -10.61 1.32
C PHE A 130 22.55 -11.12 0.63
N ASP A 131 23.00 -12.32 0.99
CA ASP A 131 24.12 -12.98 0.32
C ASP A 131 23.74 -13.38 -1.12
N THR A 132 24.11 -12.53 -2.08
CA THR A 132 23.86 -12.76 -3.50
C THR A 132 24.72 -13.86 -4.10
N SER A 133 25.80 -14.30 -3.42
CA SER A 133 26.67 -15.39 -3.86
C SER A 133 26.05 -16.77 -3.61
N SER A 134 25.06 -16.86 -2.72
CA SER A 134 24.33 -18.09 -2.43
C SER A 134 23.66 -18.64 -3.69
N ARG A 135 23.90 -19.93 -3.96
CA ARG A 135 23.27 -20.68 -5.06
C ARG A 135 21.96 -21.35 -4.65
N ARG A 136 21.54 -21.21 -3.38
CA ARG A 136 20.29 -21.79 -2.90
C ARG A 136 19.12 -21.11 -3.61
N PRO A 137 18.05 -21.85 -3.92
CA PRO A 137 16.79 -21.24 -4.36
C PRO A 137 16.30 -20.23 -3.31
N ARG A 138 15.77 -19.11 -3.81
CA ARG A 138 15.37 -17.96 -2.97
C ARG A 138 13.86 -17.98 -2.75
N VAL A 139 13.46 -17.83 -1.50
CA VAL A 139 12.06 -17.65 -1.16
C VAL A 139 11.91 -16.36 -0.36
N GLY A 140 10.96 -15.53 -0.71
CA GLY A 140 10.64 -14.30 0.01
C GLY A 140 9.21 -14.28 0.47
N LEU A 141 8.97 -13.44 1.46
CA LEU A 141 7.64 -13.18 1.98
C LEU A 141 7.48 -11.68 2.21
N LEU A 142 6.35 -11.13 1.73
CA LEU A 142 5.90 -9.78 1.99
C LEU A 142 4.71 -9.85 2.96
N ILE A 143 4.71 -9.02 4.00
CA ILE A 143 3.57 -8.88 4.91
C ILE A 143 2.99 -7.48 4.75
N ALA A 144 1.73 -7.38 4.35
CA ALA A 144 0.99 -6.13 4.23
C ALA A 144 0.24 -5.78 5.53
N GLY A 145 -0.36 -4.58 5.57
CA GLY A 145 -1.16 -4.12 6.70
C GLY A 145 -0.38 -3.71 7.95
N ILE A 146 0.94 -3.58 7.85
CA ILE A 146 1.78 -3.12 8.95
C ILE A 146 1.41 -1.66 9.30
N GLY A 147 1.26 -1.39 10.59
CA GLY A 147 0.88 -0.08 11.13
C GLY A 147 -0.62 0.12 11.30
N LEU A 148 -1.50 -0.79 10.84
CA LEU A 148 -2.94 -0.73 11.09
C LEU A 148 -3.29 -1.19 12.52
N SER A 149 -2.63 -2.25 13.00
CA SER A 149 -2.67 -2.69 14.39
C SER A 149 -1.26 -2.57 14.97
N GLN A 150 -1.09 -1.77 16.02
CA GLN A 150 0.23 -1.56 16.62
C GLN A 150 0.77 -2.85 17.28
N SER A 151 -0.09 -3.58 17.98
CA SER A 151 0.31 -4.83 18.66
C SER A 151 0.74 -5.90 17.67
N ASP A 152 -0.04 -6.10 16.60
CA ASP A 152 0.24 -7.13 15.61
C ASP A 152 1.46 -6.75 14.77
N SER A 153 1.63 -5.46 14.47
CA SER A 153 2.83 -4.95 13.79
C SER A 153 4.09 -5.16 14.61
N LEU A 154 4.08 -4.86 15.91
CA LEU A 154 5.20 -5.13 16.82
C LEU A 154 5.49 -6.63 16.91
N SER A 155 4.45 -7.46 16.99
CA SER A 155 4.60 -8.91 16.99
C SER A 155 5.28 -9.41 15.71
N ALA A 156 4.86 -8.92 14.53
CA ALA A 156 5.51 -9.27 13.26
C ALA A 156 6.99 -8.84 13.23
N ILE A 157 7.28 -7.59 13.62
CA ILE A 157 8.63 -7.02 13.62
C ILE A 157 9.60 -7.81 14.52
N HIS A 158 9.13 -8.25 15.70
CA HIS A 158 10.03 -8.88 16.67
C HIS A 158 10.06 -10.41 16.61
N SER A 159 9.05 -11.05 16.00
CA SER A 159 8.95 -12.50 15.96
C SER A 159 9.39 -13.12 14.64
N LEU A 160 9.58 -12.31 13.60
CA LEU A 160 9.93 -12.79 12.27
C LEU A 160 11.39 -12.47 11.93
N PRO A 161 12.06 -13.29 11.13
CA PRO A 161 13.44 -13.02 10.70
C PRO A 161 13.50 -11.84 9.72
N GLY A 162 14.57 -11.04 9.78
CA GLY A 162 14.78 -9.81 9.02
C GLY A 162 14.69 -9.95 7.48
N GLY A 163 14.89 -11.16 6.94
CA GLY A 163 14.69 -11.41 5.51
C GLY A 163 13.23 -11.29 5.01
N ILE A 164 12.26 -11.14 5.94
CA ILE A 164 10.84 -10.90 5.59
C ILE A 164 10.62 -9.40 5.39
N THR A 165 10.05 -9.03 4.25
CA THR A 165 9.76 -7.63 3.89
C THR A 165 8.41 -7.20 4.45
N LEU A 166 8.33 -5.96 4.95
CA LEU A 166 7.14 -5.40 5.58
C LEU A 166 6.58 -4.23 4.78
N ALA A 167 5.30 -4.30 4.39
CA ALA A 167 4.60 -3.21 3.73
C ALA A 167 3.76 -2.41 4.74
N PHE A 168 4.16 -1.16 4.93
CA PHE A 168 3.51 -0.23 5.85
C PHE A 168 2.32 0.44 5.19
N SER A 169 1.18 0.43 5.88
CA SER A 169 0.01 1.19 5.47
C SER A 169 0.28 2.70 5.59
N PRO A 170 -0.10 3.51 4.58
CA PRO A 170 -0.01 4.97 4.68
C PRO A 170 -0.99 5.56 5.69
N TYR A 171 -1.97 4.77 6.14
CA TYR A 171 -2.91 5.13 7.19
C TYR A 171 -2.39 4.82 8.60
N ALA A 172 -1.17 4.28 8.74
CA ALA A 172 -0.57 4.01 10.05
C ALA A 172 -0.48 5.28 10.91
N GLN A 173 -1.01 5.19 12.13
CA GLN A 173 -0.91 6.28 13.09
C GLN A 173 0.40 6.17 13.86
N ASN A 174 1.18 7.28 13.92
CA ASN A 174 2.45 7.35 14.64
C ASN A 174 3.44 6.21 14.29
N PRO A 175 3.77 5.99 13.00
CA PRO A 175 4.57 4.84 12.57
C PRO A 175 6.05 4.94 12.97
N ALA A 176 6.53 6.08 13.48
CA ALA A 176 7.95 6.34 13.69
C ALA A 176 8.68 5.25 14.48
N LYS A 177 8.10 4.82 15.62
CA LYS A 177 8.69 3.74 16.42
C LYS A 177 8.69 2.40 15.68
N LEU A 178 7.58 2.04 15.02
CA LEU A 178 7.49 0.80 14.24
C LEU A 178 8.53 0.76 13.12
N LEU A 179 8.74 1.89 12.43
CA LEU A 179 9.73 2.01 11.36
C LEU A 179 11.17 1.84 11.89
N THR A 180 11.48 2.43 13.05
CA THR A 180 12.78 2.28 13.69
C THR A 180 13.01 0.83 14.12
N ASP A 181 12.04 0.23 14.81
CA ASP A 181 12.13 -1.16 15.29
C ASP A 181 12.28 -2.14 14.10
N ALA A 182 11.54 -1.92 13.01
CA ALA A 182 11.63 -2.76 11.81
C ALA A 182 13.01 -2.69 11.13
N ARG A 183 13.63 -1.50 11.04
CA ARG A 183 15.00 -1.36 10.51
C ARG A 183 16.02 -2.03 11.39
N LEU A 184 15.92 -1.86 12.71
CA LEU A 184 16.81 -2.51 13.68
C LEU A 184 16.68 -4.03 13.65
N SER A 185 15.48 -4.55 13.33
CA SER A 185 15.19 -5.97 13.13
C SER A 185 15.50 -6.44 11.70
N GLU A 186 16.16 -5.62 10.89
CA GLU A 186 16.65 -5.96 9.53
C GLU A 186 15.53 -6.16 8.49
N HIS A 187 14.30 -5.74 8.76
CA HIS A 187 13.19 -5.86 7.82
C HIS A 187 13.25 -4.79 6.74
N GLU A 188 13.30 -5.22 5.48
CA GLU A 188 13.08 -4.32 4.34
C GLU A 188 11.68 -3.72 4.38
N LEU A 189 11.58 -2.41 4.12
CA LEU A 189 10.34 -1.67 4.20
C LEU A 189 9.82 -1.31 2.81
N LEU A 190 8.54 -1.53 2.59
CA LEU A 190 7.77 -0.99 1.47
C LEU A 190 6.64 -0.10 2.01
N VAL A 191 6.13 0.80 1.17
CA VAL A 191 4.88 1.52 1.43
C VAL A 191 3.74 0.87 0.63
N SER A 192 2.58 0.71 1.27
CA SER A 192 1.37 0.32 0.57
C SER A 192 0.75 1.53 -0.12
N ILE A 193 0.39 1.40 -1.39
CA ILE A 193 -0.36 2.40 -2.14
C ILE A 193 -1.81 1.92 -2.19
N PRO A 194 -2.75 2.59 -1.50
CA PRO A 194 -4.16 2.23 -1.58
C PRO A 194 -4.66 2.42 -3.00
N MET A 195 -5.23 1.36 -3.57
CA MET A 195 -5.82 1.36 -4.92
C MET A 195 -7.17 0.69 -4.90
N GLU A 196 -8.05 1.04 -5.84
CA GLU A 196 -9.39 0.46 -5.96
C GLU A 196 -9.33 -1.05 -6.11
N PRO A 197 -9.87 -1.83 -5.13
CA PRO A 197 -9.92 -3.27 -5.21
C PRO A 197 -11.13 -3.73 -6.04
N GLN A 198 -11.11 -4.98 -6.48
CA GLN A 198 -12.23 -5.56 -7.24
C GLN A 198 -13.54 -5.59 -6.43
N GLY A 199 -13.47 -5.67 -5.11
CA GLY A 199 -14.63 -5.72 -4.22
C GLY A 199 -15.18 -4.35 -3.80
N PHE A 200 -14.69 -3.22 -4.34
CA PHE A 200 -15.23 -1.89 -4.00
C PHE A 200 -16.71 -1.78 -4.44
N PRO A 201 -17.62 -1.14 -3.65
CA PRO A 201 -17.36 -0.42 -2.39
C PRO A 201 -17.41 -1.28 -1.11
N LEU A 202 -17.66 -2.58 -1.18
CA LEU A 202 -17.70 -3.44 0.01
C LEU A 202 -16.32 -3.53 0.69
N ASN A 203 -15.27 -3.61 -0.11
CA ASN A 203 -13.89 -3.52 0.34
C ASN A 203 -13.41 -2.09 0.09
N ASP A 204 -13.46 -1.25 1.13
CA ASP A 204 -13.07 0.16 1.03
C ASP A 204 -11.56 0.32 1.33
N PRO A 205 -10.75 0.76 0.35
CA PRO A 205 -9.32 1.00 0.54
C PRO A 205 -8.99 2.33 1.23
N GLY A 206 -10.01 3.09 1.63
CA GLY A 206 -9.89 4.36 2.34
C GLY A 206 -9.87 5.59 1.44
N PRO A 207 -9.95 6.79 2.06
CA PRO A 207 -10.26 8.04 1.35
C PRO A 207 -9.16 8.54 0.42
N GLN A 208 -7.94 8.04 0.56
CA GLN A 208 -6.78 8.43 -0.26
C GLN A 208 -6.39 7.33 -1.28
N ALA A 209 -7.32 6.43 -1.59
CA ALA A 209 -7.07 5.40 -2.58
C ALA A 209 -7.12 5.96 -4.02
N LEU A 210 -6.26 5.44 -4.87
CA LEU A 210 -6.31 5.67 -6.31
C LEU A 210 -7.54 4.94 -6.88
N MET A 211 -8.35 5.62 -7.68
CA MET A 211 -9.66 5.13 -8.09
C MET A 211 -9.88 5.33 -9.59
N THR A 212 -10.46 4.37 -10.26
CA THR A 212 -10.70 4.40 -11.72
C THR A 212 -11.72 5.47 -12.18
N ASN A 213 -12.37 6.16 -11.25
CA ASN A 213 -13.32 7.24 -11.51
C ASN A 213 -12.77 8.64 -11.21
N LEU A 214 -11.50 8.76 -10.85
CA LEU A 214 -10.85 10.04 -10.58
C LEU A 214 -10.06 10.53 -11.81
N SER A 215 -9.65 11.80 -11.79
CA SER A 215 -8.72 12.30 -12.80
C SER A 215 -7.29 11.87 -12.49
N VAL A 216 -6.44 11.84 -13.50
CA VAL A 216 -5.00 11.50 -13.38
C VAL A 216 -4.32 12.42 -12.35
N GLU A 217 -4.69 13.70 -12.28
CA GLU A 217 -4.13 14.66 -11.33
C GLU A 217 -4.55 14.35 -9.89
N GLN A 218 -5.80 13.90 -9.70
CA GLN A 218 -6.31 13.51 -8.39
C GLN A 218 -5.62 12.23 -7.90
N ASP A 219 -5.49 11.23 -8.76
CA ASP A 219 -4.78 10.00 -8.42
C ASP A 219 -3.28 10.25 -8.20
N HIS A 220 -2.65 11.11 -8.98
CA HIS A 220 -1.27 11.52 -8.76
C HIS A 220 -1.08 12.20 -7.39
N ALA A 221 -1.99 13.09 -7.00
CA ALA A 221 -1.94 13.74 -5.68
C ALA A 221 -2.07 12.71 -4.55
N ARG A 222 -2.96 11.72 -4.69
CA ARG A 222 -3.13 10.61 -3.73
C ARG A 222 -1.92 9.69 -3.69
N LEU A 223 -1.30 9.42 -4.84
CA LEU A 223 -0.05 8.67 -4.92
C LEU A 223 1.06 9.38 -4.13
N LEU A 224 1.28 10.67 -4.38
CA LEU A 224 2.29 11.45 -3.67
C LEU A 224 2.00 11.51 -2.17
N TRP A 225 0.72 11.63 -1.78
CA TRP A 225 0.33 11.54 -0.38
C TRP A 225 0.75 10.19 0.23
N ALA A 226 0.45 9.06 -0.42
CA ALA A 226 0.82 7.75 0.10
C ALA A 226 2.34 7.59 0.24
N LEU A 227 3.11 8.04 -0.76
CA LEU A 227 4.58 7.99 -0.77
C LEU A 227 5.22 8.87 0.30
N SER A 228 4.55 9.92 0.76
CA SER A 228 5.08 10.85 1.78
C SER A 228 4.86 10.37 3.23
N ARG A 229 4.03 9.32 3.46
CA ARG A 229 3.60 8.94 4.81
C ARG A 229 4.67 8.26 5.66
N ILE A 230 5.64 7.63 5.02
CA ILE A 230 6.80 7.01 5.68
C ILE A 230 8.08 7.40 4.94
N ARG A 231 9.24 7.19 5.58
CA ARG A 231 10.55 7.53 5.01
C ARG A 231 11.51 6.35 5.14
N GLY A 232 12.49 6.25 4.22
CA GLY A 232 13.52 5.22 4.28
C GLY A 232 12.96 3.83 3.95
N TYR A 233 12.39 3.67 2.77
CA TYR A 233 11.82 2.43 2.27
C TYR A 233 12.31 2.14 0.84
N ALA A 234 12.36 0.86 0.49
CA ALA A 234 12.92 0.41 -0.78
C ALA A 234 11.94 0.48 -1.96
N GLY A 235 10.64 0.48 -1.69
CA GLY A 235 9.67 0.40 -2.77
C GLY A 235 8.22 0.45 -2.30
N ALA A 236 7.32 0.05 -3.19
CA ALA A 236 5.88 0.10 -2.95
C ALA A 236 5.16 -1.18 -3.39
N THR A 237 3.95 -1.36 -2.90
CA THR A 237 3.01 -2.40 -3.33
C THR A 237 1.58 -1.87 -3.28
N ALA A 238 0.66 -2.45 -4.04
CA ALA A 238 -0.76 -2.19 -3.89
C ALA A 238 -1.41 -3.01 -2.75
N ALA A 239 -0.70 -3.96 -2.14
CA ALA A 239 -1.22 -4.74 -1.02
C ALA A 239 -1.38 -3.85 0.22
N LEU A 240 -2.61 -3.56 0.60
CA LEU A 240 -2.95 -2.76 1.78
C LEU A 240 -3.47 -3.62 2.94
N GLY A 241 -4.14 -4.73 2.63
CA GLY A 241 -4.76 -5.64 3.57
C GLY A 241 -5.57 -6.74 2.88
N THR A 242 -6.30 -7.53 3.65
CA THR A 242 -7.17 -8.60 3.14
C THR A 242 -8.24 -8.02 2.21
N GLY A 243 -8.32 -8.57 1.00
CA GLY A 243 -9.24 -8.09 -0.03
C GLY A 243 -8.96 -6.67 -0.54
N LEU A 244 -7.80 -6.11 -0.23
CA LEU A 244 -7.38 -4.75 -0.59
C LEU A 244 -6.04 -4.82 -1.34
N LEU A 245 -6.05 -5.44 -2.53
CA LEU A 245 -4.88 -5.65 -3.37
C LEU A 245 -4.84 -4.74 -4.61
N GLY A 246 -5.80 -3.81 -4.74
CA GLY A 246 -5.85 -2.81 -5.81
C GLY A 246 -6.10 -3.39 -7.20
N GLU A 247 -6.73 -4.57 -7.28
CA GLU A 247 -6.79 -5.36 -8.52
C GLU A 247 -7.54 -4.63 -9.63
N ARG A 248 -8.62 -3.91 -9.30
CA ARG A 248 -9.42 -3.19 -10.29
C ARG A 248 -8.61 -2.06 -10.93
N PHE A 249 -8.01 -1.20 -10.12
CA PHE A 249 -7.16 -0.10 -10.59
C PHE A 249 -5.96 -0.62 -11.39
N ALA A 250 -5.23 -1.57 -10.80
CA ALA A 250 -4.00 -2.08 -11.39
C ALA A 250 -4.22 -2.96 -12.64
N SER A 251 -5.46 -3.42 -12.91
CA SER A 251 -5.78 -4.16 -14.14
C SER A 251 -5.88 -3.28 -15.37
N LEU A 252 -6.00 -1.96 -15.20
CA LEU A 252 -6.07 -0.97 -16.28
C LEU A 252 -4.66 -0.41 -16.53
N PRO A 253 -4.03 -0.72 -17.69
CA PRO A 253 -2.68 -0.25 -17.98
C PRO A 253 -2.55 1.27 -17.95
N GLU A 254 -3.56 1.99 -18.43
CA GLU A 254 -3.64 3.44 -18.47
C GLU A 254 -3.61 4.07 -17.07
N GLU A 255 -4.15 3.38 -16.08
CA GLU A 255 -4.16 3.83 -14.68
C GLU A 255 -2.87 3.45 -13.95
N LEU A 256 -2.38 2.24 -14.16
CA LEU A 256 -1.19 1.74 -13.48
C LEU A 256 0.11 2.35 -14.00
N GLN A 257 0.19 2.65 -15.32
CA GLN A 257 1.42 3.11 -15.94
C GLN A 257 1.95 4.44 -15.37
N PRO A 258 1.13 5.47 -15.08
CA PRO A 258 1.58 6.69 -14.38
C PRO A 258 2.18 6.40 -13.02
N VAL A 259 1.59 5.49 -12.24
CA VAL A 259 2.11 5.07 -10.93
C VAL A 259 3.49 4.43 -11.07
N LEU A 260 3.66 3.49 -11.98
CA LEU A 260 4.95 2.82 -12.21
C LEU A 260 6.02 3.78 -12.70
N SER A 261 5.64 4.76 -13.53
CA SER A 261 6.54 5.82 -14.00
C SER A 261 7.04 6.68 -12.85
N GLU A 262 6.16 7.10 -11.96
CA GLU A 262 6.50 7.87 -10.76
C GLU A 262 7.45 7.08 -9.83
N LEU A 263 7.15 5.79 -9.57
CA LEU A 263 8.02 4.94 -8.76
C LEU A 263 9.40 4.76 -9.38
N ALA A 264 9.48 4.57 -10.69
CA ALA A 264 10.75 4.43 -11.41
C ALA A 264 11.58 5.72 -11.34
N GLN A 265 10.96 6.90 -11.52
CA GLN A 265 11.63 8.21 -11.42
C GLN A 265 12.16 8.47 -10.01
N ARG A 266 11.54 7.89 -8.98
CA ARG A 266 11.96 7.99 -7.58
C ARG A 266 12.95 6.91 -7.15
N GLY A 267 13.33 5.99 -8.04
CA GLY A 267 14.25 4.90 -7.73
C GLY A 267 13.67 3.87 -6.75
N LEU A 268 12.36 3.63 -6.81
CA LEU A 268 11.63 2.67 -6.00
C LEU A 268 11.34 1.39 -6.79
N LEU A 269 11.33 0.24 -6.11
CA LEU A 269 10.83 -1.01 -6.67
C LEU A 269 9.30 -1.14 -6.47
N TYR A 270 8.67 -2.04 -7.23
CA TYR A 270 7.25 -2.33 -7.08
C TYR A 270 6.96 -3.83 -6.96
N VAL A 271 6.14 -4.20 -5.97
CA VAL A 271 5.58 -5.55 -5.84
C VAL A 271 4.12 -5.54 -6.28
N ASP A 272 3.84 -6.29 -7.33
CA ASP A 272 2.46 -6.49 -7.80
C ASP A 272 1.82 -7.63 -7.01
N PRO A 273 0.78 -7.34 -6.19
CA PRO A 273 0.14 -8.36 -5.37
C PRO A 273 -0.82 -9.25 -6.16
N ARG A 274 -1.16 -8.89 -7.40
CA ARG A 274 -2.07 -9.67 -8.24
C ARG A 274 -1.39 -10.95 -8.70
N LEU A 275 -2.04 -12.08 -8.43
CA LEU A 275 -1.56 -13.37 -8.91
C LEU A 275 -1.59 -13.41 -10.45
N ASP A 276 -0.60 -14.05 -11.04
CA ASP A 276 -0.47 -14.22 -12.50
C ASP A 276 -0.42 -12.92 -13.32
N ALA A 277 -0.18 -11.76 -12.69
CA ALA A 277 0.00 -10.50 -13.40
C ALA A 277 1.22 -10.57 -14.33
N ALA A 278 1.07 -9.97 -15.51
CA ALA A 278 2.16 -9.85 -16.46
C ALA A 278 3.32 -9.03 -15.86
N ARG A 279 4.54 -9.32 -16.34
CA ARG A 279 5.73 -8.57 -15.91
C ARG A 279 5.58 -7.09 -16.27
N LEU A 280 5.89 -6.23 -15.30
CA LEU A 280 5.89 -4.78 -15.46
C LEU A 280 7.24 -4.31 -16.05
N PRO A 281 7.26 -3.74 -17.26
CA PRO A 281 8.52 -3.46 -17.95
C PRO A 281 9.21 -2.16 -17.51
N MET A 282 8.52 -1.26 -16.79
CA MET A 282 8.97 0.11 -16.53
C MET A 282 9.76 0.28 -15.24
N VAL A 283 9.65 -0.65 -14.31
CA VAL A 283 10.17 -0.55 -12.93
C VAL A 283 10.80 -1.87 -12.51
N TRP A 284 11.74 -1.83 -11.58
CA TRP A 284 12.16 -3.03 -10.88
C TRP A 284 10.96 -3.63 -10.15
N SER A 285 10.57 -4.84 -10.52
CA SER A 285 9.31 -5.40 -10.04
C SER A 285 9.33 -6.90 -9.83
N ARG A 286 8.40 -7.36 -8.99
CA ARG A 286 8.09 -8.77 -8.77
C ARG A 286 6.59 -8.94 -8.59
N THR A 287 6.01 -9.98 -9.22
CA THR A 287 4.64 -10.43 -9.00
C THR A 287 4.62 -11.46 -7.88
N VAL A 288 3.64 -11.42 -7.01
CA VAL A 288 3.38 -12.42 -5.96
C VAL A 288 2.96 -13.74 -6.58
N ASP A 289 3.53 -14.85 -6.09
CA ASP A 289 3.19 -16.19 -6.57
C ASP A 289 2.02 -16.80 -5.76
N PHE A 290 1.93 -16.50 -4.45
CA PHE A 290 0.87 -17.01 -3.56
C PHE A 290 0.47 -15.98 -2.51
N ILE A 291 -0.83 -15.89 -2.21
CA ILE A 291 -1.34 -15.30 -0.97
C ILE A 291 -1.38 -16.43 0.06
N VAL A 292 -0.62 -16.28 1.15
CA VAL A 292 -0.37 -17.39 2.07
C VAL A 292 -1.37 -17.47 3.23
N ASP A 293 -2.05 -16.37 3.56
CA ASP A 293 -2.95 -16.25 4.71
C ASP A 293 -4.44 -16.10 4.32
N GLU A 294 -4.79 -16.55 3.15
CA GLU A 294 -6.18 -16.62 2.69
C GLU A 294 -6.50 -18.06 2.22
N PRO A 295 -7.35 -18.79 2.95
CA PRO A 295 -8.00 -18.42 4.22
C PRO A 295 -7.02 -18.40 5.41
N ASP A 296 -7.37 -17.60 6.46
CA ASP A 296 -6.54 -17.38 7.66
C ASP A 296 -6.64 -18.54 8.69
N VAL A 297 -6.50 -19.75 8.19
CA VAL A 297 -6.56 -21.02 8.96
C VAL A 297 -5.19 -21.67 8.96
N ALA A 298 -4.72 -22.14 10.13
CA ALA A 298 -3.37 -22.68 10.32
C ALA A 298 -2.95 -23.68 9.25
N THR A 299 -3.79 -24.69 8.98
CA THR A 299 -3.48 -25.73 7.98
C THR A 299 -3.39 -25.20 6.56
N ALA A 300 -4.26 -24.25 6.20
CA ALA A 300 -4.23 -23.62 4.88
C ALA A 300 -2.96 -22.74 4.69
N ILE A 301 -2.57 -22.01 5.74
CA ILE A 301 -1.32 -21.23 5.73
C ILE A 301 -0.12 -22.16 5.55
N ASP A 302 -0.06 -23.27 6.31
CA ASP A 302 1.04 -24.25 6.19
C ASP A 302 1.12 -24.85 4.79
N ASP A 303 -0.02 -25.20 4.22
CA ASP A 303 -0.10 -25.76 2.86
C ASP A 303 0.41 -24.75 1.82
N LYS A 304 0.03 -23.47 1.94
CA LYS A 304 0.50 -22.41 1.05
C LYS A 304 2.00 -22.13 1.19
N LEU A 305 2.52 -22.09 2.43
CA LEU A 305 3.95 -21.93 2.69
C LEU A 305 4.74 -23.13 2.14
N SER A 306 4.23 -24.36 2.27
CA SER A 306 4.83 -25.56 1.66
C SER A 306 4.83 -25.45 0.13
N GLN A 307 3.73 -25.00 -0.50
CA GLN A 307 3.67 -24.80 -1.95
C GLN A 307 4.66 -23.72 -2.40
N LEU A 308 4.82 -22.65 -1.62
CA LEU A 308 5.78 -21.58 -1.89
C LEU A 308 7.22 -22.12 -1.87
N SER A 309 7.58 -22.96 -0.89
CA SER A 309 8.88 -23.63 -0.82
C SER A 309 9.12 -24.55 -2.03
N LYS A 310 8.14 -25.37 -2.41
CA LYS A 310 8.22 -26.24 -3.60
C LYS A 310 8.39 -25.43 -4.89
N LEU A 311 7.72 -24.27 -4.99
CA LEU A 311 7.87 -23.39 -6.14
C LEU A 311 9.28 -22.78 -6.20
N ALA A 312 9.85 -22.37 -5.05
CA ALA A 312 11.22 -21.88 -4.97
C ALA A 312 12.23 -22.95 -5.44
N HIS A 313 12.06 -24.19 -5.00
CA HIS A 313 12.91 -25.30 -5.48
C HIS A 313 12.80 -25.53 -6.98
N SER A 314 11.61 -25.48 -7.55
CA SER A 314 11.38 -25.78 -8.97
C SER A 314 11.78 -24.65 -9.90
N LYS A 315 11.55 -23.39 -9.50
CA LYS A 315 11.80 -22.19 -10.33
C LYS A 315 13.03 -21.39 -9.90
N GLY A 316 13.70 -21.78 -8.80
CA GLY A 316 14.84 -21.07 -8.23
C GLY A 316 14.46 -19.82 -7.42
N ILE A 317 13.22 -19.35 -7.52
CA ILE A 317 12.71 -18.12 -6.87
C ILE A 317 11.20 -18.18 -6.67
N ALA A 318 10.74 -17.77 -5.48
CA ALA A 318 9.30 -17.61 -5.20
C ALA A 318 9.06 -16.44 -4.23
N LEU A 319 7.90 -15.79 -4.33
CA LEU A 319 7.45 -14.70 -3.45
C LEU A 319 6.03 -14.97 -2.96
N GLY A 320 5.84 -15.05 -1.64
CA GLY A 320 4.55 -15.08 -0.98
C GLY A 320 4.12 -13.69 -0.49
N LEU A 321 2.81 -13.53 -0.30
CA LEU A 321 2.19 -12.39 0.34
C LEU A 321 1.31 -12.86 1.50
N ALA A 322 1.53 -12.30 2.71
CA ALA A 322 0.56 -12.32 3.79
C ALA A 322 -0.17 -10.97 3.82
N THR A 323 -1.50 -11.00 3.79
CA THR A 323 -2.33 -9.80 3.66
C THR A 323 -2.47 -9.02 4.96
N ALA A 324 -2.21 -9.66 6.10
CA ALA A 324 -2.24 -8.99 7.41
C ALA A 324 -1.34 -9.70 8.43
N PRO A 325 -0.76 -8.95 9.40
CA PRO A 325 0.09 -9.50 10.45
C PRO A 325 -0.72 -10.13 11.59
N ARG A 326 -1.65 -11.05 11.28
CA ARG A 326 -2.47 -11.72 12.29
C ARG A 326 -1.62 -12.65 13.16
N PRO A 327 -1.92 -12.85 14.45
CA PRO A 327 -1.15 -13.72 15.33
C PRO A 327 -0.97 -15.15 14.78
N ILE A 328 -2.00 -15.72 14.16
CA ILE A 328 -1.92 -17.05 13.53
C ILE A 328 -0.96 -17.04 12.34
N THR A 329 -1.05 -16.03 11.47
CA THR A 329 -0.19 -15.85 10.31
C THR A 329 1.28 -15.72 10.73
N ILE A 330 1.57 -14.82 11.69
CA ILE A 330 2.92 -14.61 12.23
C ILE A 330 3.49 -15.92 12.78
N LYS A 331 2.72 -16.65 13.62
CA LYS A 331 3.15 -17.92 14.21
C LYS A 331 3.51 -18.97 13.15
N ARG A 332 2.68 -19.11 12.08
CA ARG A 332 2.94 -20.11 11.04
C ARG A 332 4.13 -19.72 10.17
N ILE A 333 4.27 -18.44 9.85
CA ILE A 333 5.40 -17.93 9.08
C ILE A 333 6.71 -18.10 9.85
N ALA A 334 6.75 -17.78 11.16
CA ALA A 334 7.94 -17.97 11.98
C ALA A 334 8.41 -19.44 11.97
N ALA A 335 7.48 -20.38 12.24
CA ALA A 335 7.79 -21.81 12.24
C ALA A 335 8.28 -22.31 10.86
N TRP A 336 7.71 -21.80 9.77
CA TRP A 336 8.15 -22.13 8.41
C TRP A 336 9.54 -21.55 8.11
N ALA A 337 9.79 -20.31 8.51
CA ALA A 337 11.07 -19.64 8.26
C ALA A 337 12.24 -20.33 8.96
N ASP A 338 12.03 -20.84 10.18
CA ASP A 338 13.03 -21.62 10.94
C ASP A 338 13.48 -22.88 10.20
N GLY A 339 12.61 -23.50 9.39
CA GLY A 339 12.90 -24.71 8.62
C GLY A 339 13.64 -24.49 7.30
N LEU A 340 13.62 -23.28 6.74
CA LEU A 340 14.07 -23.00 5.36
C LEU A 340 15.53 -23.40 5.10
N THR A 341 16.44 -23.16 6.05
CA THR A 341 17.85 -23.48 5.88
C THR A 341 18.07 -25.01 5.80
N ALA A 342 17.35 -25.78 6.60
CA ALA A 342 17.39 -27.23 6.57
C ALA A 342 16.81 -27.78 5.24
N ASP A 343 15.80 -27.11 4.71
CA ASP A 343 15.19 -27.41 3.41
C ASP A 343 16.05 -26.95 2.22
N GLY A 344 17.23 -26.36 2.45
CA GLY A 344 18.13 -25.90 1.40
C GLY A 344 17.68 -24.62 0.68
N LEU A 345 16.73 -23.89 1.25
CA LEU A 345 16.26 -22.60 0.76
C LEU A 345 17.00 -21.44 1.42
N ALA A 346 17.01 -20.28 0.76
CA ALA A 346 17.47 -19.01 1.31
C ALA A 346 16.29 -18.05 1.42
N LEU A 347 15.98 -17.58 2.65
CA LEU A 347 15.04 -16.50 2.87
C LEU A 347 15.65 -15.22 2.32
N ALA A 348 14.96 -14.54 1.43
CA ALA A 348 15.46 -13.38 0.72
C ALA A 348 14.47 -12.20 0.80
N PRO A 349 14.96 -10.97 1.05
CA PRO A 349 14.12 -9.78 0.96
C PRO A 349 13.60 -9.58 -0.46
N VAL A 350 12.52 -8.84 -0.61
CA VAL A 350 11.90 -8.59 -1.92
C VAL A 350 12.88 -7.96 -2.90
N SER A 351 13.75 -7.04 -2.46
CA SER A 351 14.78 -6.42 -3.30
C SER A 351 15.72 -7.43 -3.97
N ALA A 352 15.97 -8.59 -3.33
CA ALA A 352 16.77 -9.67 -3.90
C ALA A 352 16.00 -10.57 -4.89
N LEU A 353 14.68 -10.36 -5.05
CA LEU A 353 13.78 -11.17 -5.88
C LEU A 353 13.25 -10.41 -7.10
N VAL A 354 13.33 -9.07 -7.12
CA VAL A 354 12.84 -8.26 -8.22
C VAL A 354 13.63 -8.46 -9.52
N ARG A 355 12.96 -8.24 -10.62
CA ARG A 355 13.54 -8.27 -11.97
C ARG A 355 13.73 -6.84 -12.49
N PRO A 356 14.79 -6.58 -13.27
CA PRO A 356 15.02 -5.26 -13.85
C PRO A 356 13.90 -4.88 -14.83
N PRO A 357 13.72 -3.59 -15.11
CA PRO A 357 12.92 -3.13 -16.23
C PRO A 357 13.30 -3.86 -17.51
N ALA A 358 12.33 -4.07 -18.41
CA ALA A 358 12.65 -4.59 -19.73
C ALA A 358 13.59 -3.59 -20.42
N LYS A 359 14.69 -4.07 -21.03
CA LYS A 359 15.48 -3.23 -21.92
C LYS A 359 14.53 -2.76 -23.03
N GLY A 360 14.34 -1.45 -23.14
CA GLY A 360 13.61 -0.90 -24.27
C GLY A 360 14.27 -1.46 -25.53
N THR A 361 13.50 -2.19 -26.33
CA THR A 361 13.87 -2.47 -27.71
C THR A 361 13.94 -1.10 -28.36
N GLY A 362 15.15 -0.53 -28.44
CA GLY A 362 15.40 0.66 -29.23
C GLY A 362 14.90 0.39 -30.66
N GLN A 363 13.88 1.12 -31.05
CA GLN A 363 13.57 1.37 -32.43
C GLN A 363 14.37 2.57 -32.90
#